data_de348ead0eee219b13dc15b74da08bbf
#
_entry.id   de348ead0eee219b13dc15b74da08bbf
#
_cell.length_a   1.000
_cell.length_b   1.000
_cell.length_c   1.000
_cell.angle_alpha   90.00
_cell.angle_beta   90.00
_cell.angle_gamma   90.00
#
_symmetry.space_group_name_H-M   'P 1'
#
loop_
_entity.id
_entity.type
_entity.pdbx_description
1 polymer ?
#
loop_
_entity_poly.entity_id
_entity_poly.type
_entity_poly.pdbx_seq_one_letter_code
_entity_poly.pdbx_strand_id
1 'polypeptide(L)'
;MNHHKLRADFLGAIHSALGYSPPEIEPGTLQRFSSNGRRSDTSGWCRLFLDGRAGVFGDFRSGFSSLWSVKDEKPPTLAQRQQRSEQMRQARAEAAAAQAIQWSRAASRNATIWAETVPLSADDPVARYLAGRGIQLLSCTQALRYHPSLDYWHMGRCIGRFPAMLGAVTDPSGTMVGLHRTYLTQDGRK
;
A
#
# COMPACT_ATOMS: atom_id res chain seq x y z
N MET A 1 -27.37 24.38 -5.07
CA MET A 1 -26.07 24.29 -4.33
C MET A 1 -25.02 23.86 -5.32
N ASN A 2 -23.87 24.53 -5.36
CA ASN A 2 -22.87 24.32 -6.42
C ASN A 2 -22.10 23.01 -6.16
N HIS A 3 -22.25 22.01 -7.04
CA HIS A 3 -21.56 20.70 -6.94
C HIS A 3 -20.03 20.83 -6.89
N HIS A 4 -19.47 21.85 -7.51
CA HIS A 4 -18.03 22.13 -7.47
C HIS A 4 -17.57 22.46 -6.05
N LYS A 5 -18.34 23.26 -5.32
CA LYS A 5 -18.04 23.63 -3.93
C LYS A 5 -18.07 22.38 -3.02
N LEU A 6 -19.08 21.51 -3.19
CA LEU A 6 -19.22 20.31 -2.39
C LEU A 6 -18.03 19.33 -2.57
N ARG A 7 -17.54 19.20 -3.81
CA ARG A 7 -16.33 18.41 -4.09
C ARG A 7 -15.09 19.03 -3.42
N ALA A 8 -14.94 20.34 -3.50
CA ALA A 8 -13.83 21.04 -2.87
C ALA A 8 -13.87 20.90 -1.33
N ASP A 9 -15.04 21.01 -0.72
CA ASP A 9 -15.23 20.86 0.72
C ASP A 9 -14.89 19.42 1.17
N PHE A 10 -15.26 18.41 0.37
CA PHE A 10 -14.90 17.01 0.65
C PHE A 10 -13.39 16.75 0.51
N LEU A 11 -12.76 17.29 -0.55
CA LEU A 11 -11.29 17.23 -0.72
C LEU A 11 -10.57 17.91 0.44
N GLY A 12 -11.07 19.06 0.90
CA GLY A 12 -10.54 19.77 2.06
C GLY A 12 -10.64 18.93 3.34
N ALA A 13 -11.75 18.23 3.54
CA ALA A 13 -11.92 17.33 4.69
C ALA A 13 -10.94 16.15 4.66
N ILE A 14 -10.74 15.55 3.49
CA ILE A 14 -9.74 14.48 3.30
C ILE A 14 -8.34 15.01 3.62
N HIS A 15 -7.98 16.15 3.03
CA HIS A 15 -6.68 16.78 3.23
C HIS A 15 -6.42 17.13 4.70
N SER A 16 -7.42 17.67 5.38
CA SER A 16 -7.32 18.03 6.81
C SER A 16 -7.10 16.79 7.70
N ALA A 17 -7.69 15.64 7.34
CA ALA A 17 -7.61 14.44 8.15
C ALA A 17 -6.38 13.57 7.85
N LEU A 18 -5.93 13.53 6.59
CA LEU A 18 -4.88 12.62 6.11
C LEU A 18 -3.60 13.33 5.65
N GLY A 19 -3.60 14.66 5.56
CA GLY A 19 -2.49 15.46 5.05
C GLY A 19 -2.36 15.48 3.52
N TYR A 20 -3.06 14.58 2.82
CA TYR A 20 -3.08 14.46 1.35
C TYR A 20 -4.50 14.15 0.88
N SER A 21 -4.83 14.55 -0.35
CA SER A 21 -6.10 14.26 -1.01
C SER A 21 -5.85 13.94 -2.49
N PRO A 22 -6.77 13.25 -3.18
CA PRO A 22 -6.68 13.11 -4.63
C PRO A 22 -6.85 14.48 -5.31
N PRO A 23 -6.30 14.66 -6.53
CA PRO A 23 -6.42 15.93 -7.26
C PRO A 23 -7.87 16.22 -7.70
N GLU A 24 -8.62 15.16 -7.99
CA GLU A 24 -10.01 15.25 -8.44
C GLU A 24 -10.84 14.15 -7.80
N ILE A 25 -12.17 14.38 -7.72
CA ILE A 25 -13.15 13.42 -7.22
C ILE A 25 -14.27 13.20 -8.23
N GLU A 26 -14.51 11.92 -8.53
CA GLU A 26 -15.64 11.44 -9.31
C GLU A 26 -16.70 10.84 -8.38
N PRO A 27 -17.92 11.43 -8.28
CA PRO A 27 -18.98 10.90 -7.44
C PRO A 27 -19.38 9.47 -7.83
N GLY A 28 -19.66 8.64 -6.84
CA GLY A 28 -20.04 7.24 -7.03
C GLY A 28 -18.86 6.27 -7.20
N THR A 29 -17.66 6.76 -7.51
CA THR A 29 -16.48 5.94 -7.78
C THR A 29 -15.58 5.85 -6.54
N LEU A 30 -15.09 4.63 -6.25
CA LEU A 30 -14.04 4.43 -5.24
C LEU A 30 -12.69 4.83 -5.85
N GLN A 31 -12.06 5.85 -5.30
CA GLN A 31 -10.77 6.34 -5.75
C GLN A 31 -9.67 6.04 -4.72
N ARG A 32 -8.48 5.71 -5.23
CA ARG A 32 -7.28 5.48 -4.43
C ARG A 32 -6.30 6.63 -4.66
N PHE A 33 -5.61 7.02 -3.59
CA PHE A 33 -4.62 8.10 -3.65
C PHE A 33 -3.47 7.85 -2.67
N SER A 34 -2.40 8.64 -2.81
CA SER A 34 -1.29 8.60 -1.87
C SER A 34 -1.67 9.34 -0.58
N SER A 35 -1.59 8.67 0.57
CA SER A 35 -1.79 9.28 1.89
C SER A 35 -0.50 9.78 2.55
N ASN A 36 0.67 9.64 1.87
CA ASN A 36 1.98 10.06 2.37
C ASN A 36 2.83 10.84 1.36
N GLY A 37 2.25 11.26 0.25
CA GLY A 37 2.93 11.99 -0.83
C GLY A 37 3.86 11.17 -1.72
N ARG A 38 4.09 9.88 -1.45
CA ARG A 38 4.91 9.03 -2.29
C ARG A 38 4.12 8.53 -3.50
N ARG A 39 4.70 8.63 -4.69
CA ARG A 39 4.05 8.26 -5.97
C ARG A 39 3.61 6.78 -6.03
N SER A 40 4.28 5.90 -5.32
CA SER A 40 3.97 4.46 -5.26
C SER A 40 2.93 4.10 -4.19
N ASP A 41 2.54 5.06 -3.34
CA ASP A 41 1.57 4.85 -2.29
C ASP A 41 0.14 4.99 -2.81
N THR A 42 -0.70 4.05 -2.47
CA THR A 42 -2.14 4.02 -2.78
C THR A 42 -2.97 3.60 -1.58
N SER A 43 -2.48 3.87 -0.35
CA SER A 43 -3.17 3.47 0.87
C SER A 43 -4.37 4.34 1.21
N GLY A 44 -4.39 5.61 0.79
CA GLY A 44 -5.56 6.46 0.88
C GLY A 44 -6.68 6.00 -0.06
N TRP A 45 -7.91 6.08 0.40
CA TRP A 45 -9.10 5.79 -0.39
C TRP A 45 -10.25 6.73 -0.03
N CYS A 46 -11.10 7.03 -1.01
CA CYS A 46 -12.28 7.85 -0.79
C CYS A 46 -13.39 7.51 -1.79
N ARG A 47 -14.62 7.81 -1.41
CA ARG A 47 -15.81 7.76 -2.27
C ARG A 47 -16.75 8.88 -1.89
N LEU A 48 -16.99 9.83 -2.80
CA LEU A 48 -18.07 10.80 -2.70
C LEU A 48 -19.36 10.12 -3.21
N PHE A 49 -20.45 10.22 -2.48
CA PHE A 49 -21.73 9.64 -2.91
C PHE A 49 -22.30 10.42 -4.09
N LEU A 50 -23.20 9.79 -4.86
CA LEU A 50 -23.74 10.36 -6.10
C LEU A 50 -24.46 11.71 -5.90
N ASP A 51 -25.09 11.91 -4.75
CA ASP A 51 -25.74 13.16 -4.38
C ASP A 51 -24.73 14.30 -4.08
N GLY A 52 -23.45 13.97 -3.95
CA GLY A 52 -22.38 14.89 -3.62
C GLY A 52 -22.45 15.50 -2.21
N ARG A 53 -23.41 15.07 -1.38
CA ARG A 53 -23.69 15.67 -0.05
C ARG A 53 -23.05 14.91 1.10
N ALA A 54 -22.59 13.69 0.87
CA ALA A 54 -21.85 12.88 1.82
C ALA A 54 -20.81 12.03 1.09
N GLY A 55 -19.79 11.60 1.84
CA GLY A 55 -18.74 10.73 1.31
C GLY A 55 -17.99 10.05 2.45
N VAL A 56 -17.28 9.00 2.13
CA VAL A 56 -16.44 8.26 3.06
C VAL A 56 -15.00 8.24 2.54
N PHE A 57 -14.05 8.33 3.46
CA PHE A 57 -12.63 8.26 3.13
C PHE A 57 -11.85 7.60 4.26
N GLY A 58 -10.64 7.16 3.95
CA GLY A 58 -9.79 6.51 4.94
C GLY A 58 -8.39 6.23 4.42
N ASP A 59 -7.60 5.59 5.27
CA ASP A 59 -6.25 5.11 4.96
C ASP A 59 -6.06 3.69 5.49
N PHE A 60 -5.73 2.76 4.62
CA PHE A 60 -5.50 1.36 4.97
C PHE A 60 -4.26 1.13 5.84
N ARG A 61 -3.29 2.04 5.81
CA ARG A 61 -2.07 1.92 6.60
C ARG A 61 -2.34 2.16 8.08
N SER A 62 -3.14 3.20 8.38
CA SER A 62 -3.50 3.55 9.76
C SER A 62 -4.78 2.87 10.24
N GLY A 63 -5.56 2.25 9.34
CA GLY A 63 -6.88 1.73 9.65
C GLY A 63 -7.94 2.82 9.84
N PHE A 64 -7.58 4.09 9.60
CA PHE A 64 -8.48 5.22 9.76
C PHE A 64 -9.59 5.22 8.70
N SER A 65 -10.81 5.53 9.10
CA SER A 65 -11.89 5.84 8.18
C SER A 65 -12.88 6.84 8.80
N SER A 66 -13.37 7.76 7.99
CA SER A 66 -14.29 8.81 8.42
C SER A 66 -15.40 9.04 7.40
N LEU A 67 -16.56 9.49 7.91
CA LEU A 67 -17.67 9.94 7.11
C LEU A 67 -17.65 11.49 7.09
N TRP A 68 -17.73 12.06 5.90
CA TRP A 68 -18.00 13.48 5.69
C TRP A 68 -19.41 13.68 5.20
N SER A 69 -20.09 14.72 5.68
CA SER A 69 -21.38 15.16 5.15
C SER A 69 -21.56 16.66 5.30
N VAL A 70 -22.32 17.24 4.37
CA VAL A 70 -22.77 18.63 4.48
C VAL A 70 -23.65 18.75 5.73
N LYS A 71 -23.45 19.81 6.51
CA LYS A 71 -24.38 20.17 7.61
C LYS A 71 -25.66 20.70 6.98
N ASP A 72 -26.73 19.94 7.06
CA ASP A 72 -28.04 20.37 6.66
C ASP A 72 -28.71 21.16 7.79
N GLU A 73 -29.50 22.18 7.45
CA GLU A 73 -30.29 22.95 8.42
C GLU A 73 -31.36 22.08 9.11
N LYS A 74 -31.79 20.99 8.45
CA LYS A 74 -32.72 20.01 9.01
C LYS A 74 -32.03 18.68 9.26
N PRO A 75 -32.29 18.02 10.40
CA PRO A 75 -31.73 16.70 10.67
C PRO A 75 -32.20 15.69 9.62
N PRO A 76 -31.33 14.76 9.17
CA PRO A 76 -31.70 13.76 8.18
C PRO A 76 -32.80 12.83 8.71
N THR A 77 -33.73 12.47 7.84
CA THR A 77 -34.78 11.51 8.13
C THR A 77 -34.19 10.10 8.43
N LEU A 78 -34.99 9.24 9.07
CA LEU A 78 -34.58 7.86 9.37
C LEU A 78 -34.16 7.13 8.08
N ALA A 79 -34.93 7.25 7.00
CA ALA A 79 -34.63 6.65 5.71
C ALA A 79 -33.30 7.15 5.12
N GLN A 80 -33.04 8.46 5.21
CA GLN A 80 -31.76 9.03 4.77
C GLN A 80 -30.56 8.54 5.59
N ARG A 81 -30.74 8.37 6.92
CA ARG A 81 -29.68 7.79 7.78
C ARG A 81 -29.39 6.35 7.42
N GLN A 82 -30.42 5.54 7.18
CA GLN A 82 -30.28 4.15 6.77
C GLN A 82 -29.59 4.04 5.42
N GLN A 83 -30.00 4.83 4.43
CA GLN A 83 -29.39 4.86 3.11
C GLN A 83 -27.89 5.26 3.16
N ARG A 84 -27.55 6.29 3.95
CA ARG A 84 -26.15 6.70 4.14
C ARG A 84 -25.31 5.62 4.84
N SER A 85 -25.89 4.94 5.84
CA SER A 85 -25.23 3.85 6.54
C SER A 85 -24.92 2.68 5.59
N GLU A 86 -25.86 2.33 4.74
CA GLU A 86 -25.71 1.27 3.73
C GLU A 86 -24.63 1.65 2.68
N GLN A 87 -24.68 2.86 2.16
CA GLN A 87 -23.65 3.36 1.22
C GLN A 87 -22.25 3.35 1.83
N MET A 88 -22.12 3.73 3.11
CA MET A 88 -20.86 3.69 3.84
C MET A 88 -20.35 2.24 4.00
N ARG A 89 -21.25 1.30 4.38
CA ARG A 89 -20.91 -0.11 4.51
C ARG A 89 -20.41 -0.69 3.19
N GLN A 90 -21.14 -0.41 2.11
CA GLN A 90 -20.77 -0.83 0.76
C GLN A 90 -19.42 -0.27 0.32
N ALA A 91 -19.19 1.03 0.50
CA ALA A 91 -17.92 1.65 0.14
C ALA A 91 -16.72 1.07 0.91
N ARG A 92 -16.90 0.76 2.20
CA ARG A 92 -15.87 0.08 3.01
C ARG A 92 -15.60 -1.33 2.53
N ALA A 93 -16.66 -2.09 2.19
CA ALA A 93 -16.52 -3.45 1.66
C ALA A 93 -15.78 -3.46 0.31
N GLU A 94 -16.13 -2.55 -0.61
CA GLU A 94 -15.45 -2.39 -1.90
C GLU A 94 -13.97 -2.01 -1.72
N ALA A 95 -13.69 -1.09 -0.79
CA ALA A 95 -12.32 -0.70 -0.47
C ALA A 95 -11.51 -1.88 0.07
N ALA A 96 -12.07 -2.65 1.00
CA ALA A 96 -11.41 -3.84 1.56
C ALA A 96 -11.16 -4.92 0.49
N ALA A 97 -12.13 -5.16 -0.40
CA ALA A 97 -11.99 -6.10 -1.51
C ALA A 97 -10.87 -5.67 -2.49
N ALA A 98 -10.82 -4.39 -2.86
CA ALA A 98 -9.76 -3.85 -3.70
C ALA A 98 -8.37 -3.99 -3.05
N GLN A 99 -8.29 -3.79 -1.73
CA GLN A 99 -7.04 -3.99 -0.98
C GLN A 99 -6.62 -5.46 -0.96
N ALA A 100 -7.55 -6.38 -0.73
CA ALA A 100 -7.27 -7.81 -0.73
C ALA A 100 -6.69 -8.29 -2.08
N ILE A 101 -7.24 -7.79 -3.20
CA ILE A 101 -6.72 -8.07 -4.54
C ILE A 101 -5.27 -7.56 -4.70
N GLN A 102 -4.97 -6.35 -4.21
CA GLN A 102 -3.61 -5.81 -4.26
C GLN A 102 -2.63 -6.65 -3.43
N TRP A 103 -3.03 -7.06 -2.23
CA TRP A 103 -2.21 -7.93 -1.37
C TRP A 103 -1.96 -9.29 -2.01
N SER A 104 -3.00 -9.92 -2.57
CA SER A 104 -2.86 -11.20 -3.29
C SER A 104 -1.87 -11.10 -4.45
N ARG A 105 -1.96 -10.04 -5.27
CA ARG A 105 -1.01 -9.79 -6.37
C ARG A 105 0.42 -9.55 -5.85
N ALA A 106 0.57 -8.83 -4.75
CA ALA A 106 1.88 -8.61 -4.14
C ALA A 106 2.47 -9.91 -3.58
N ALA A 107 1.66 -10.73 -2.91
CA ALA A 107 2.07 -12.04 -2.41
C ALA A 107 2.52 -12.98 -3.55
N SER A 108 1.75 -13.05 -4.65
CA SER A 108 2.13 -13.85 -5.82
C SER A 108 3.46 -13.40 -6.42
N ARG A 109 3.66 -12.08 -6.61
CA ARG A 109 4.95 -11.55 -7.10
C ARG A 109 6.11 -11.87 -6.15
N ASN A 110 5.90 -11.74 -4.85
CA ASN A 110 6.92 -12.06 -3.85
C ASN A 110 7.25 -13.56 -3.85
N ALA A 111 6.26 -14.43 -4.01
CA ALA A 111 6.47 -15.88 -4.13
C ALA A 111 7.30 -16.23 -5.37
N THR A 112 7.00 -15.63 -6.52
CA THR A 112 7.81 -15.82 -7.75
C THR A 112 9.25 -15.38 -7.53
N ILE A 113 9.48 -14.17 -7.01
CA ILE A 113 10.83 -13.67 -6.73
C ILE A 113 11.56 -14.57 -5.74
N TRP A 114 10.86 -15.07 -4.72
CA TRP A 114 11.47 -15.97 -3.73
C TRP A 114 11.86 -17.33 -4.33
N ALA A 115 11.06 -17.85 -5.25
CA ALA A 115 11.35 -19.11 -5.96
C ALA A 115 12.61 -19.01 -6.85
N GLU A 116 12.92 -17.81 -7.36
CA GLU A 116 14.11 -17.54 -8.19
C GLU A 116 15.40 -17.35 -7.34
N THR A 117 15.30 -17.40 -6.01
CA THR A 117 16.46 -17.23 -5.13
C THR A 117 17.20 -18.56 -4.91
N VAL A 118 18.47 -18.43 -4.55
CA VAL A 118 19.30 -19.56 -4.13
C VAL A 118 19.70 -19.43 -2.65
N PRO A 119 20.03 -20.53 -1.97
CA PRO A 119 20.62 -20.49 -0.63
C PRO A 119 21.90 -19.62 -0.62
N LEU A 120 22.20 -19.02 0.52
CA LEU A 120 23.41 -18.24 0.69
C LEU A 120 24.66 -19.16 0.62
N SER A 121 25.69 -18.65 -0.05
CA SER A 121 27.01 -19.29 -0.17
C SER A 121 28.11 -18.33 0.34
N ALA A 122 29.23 -18.87 0.78
CA ALA A 122 30.37 -18.07 1.26
C ALA A 122 30.94 -17.12 0.17
N ASP A 123 30.76 -17.49 -1.10
CA ASP A 123 31.34 -16.75 -2.24
C ASP A 123 30.39 -15.74 -2.87
N ASP A 124 29.15 -15.63 -2.38
CA ASP A 124 28.18 -14.70 -2.97
C ASP A 124 28.34 -13.25 -2.47
N PRO A 125 27.79 -12.25 -3.19
CA PRO A 125 27.82 -10.85 -2.76
C PRO A 125 27.19 -10.61 -1.40
N VAL A 126 26.21 -11.45 -0.99
CA VAL A 126 25.53 -11.33 0.30
C VAL A 126 26.47 -11.70 1.44
N ALA A 127 27.27 -12.76 1.28
CA ALA A 127 28.28 -13.17 2.25
C ALA A 127 29.28 -12.04 2.50
N ARG A 128 29.79 -11.43 1.41
CA ARG A 128 30.71 -10.27 1.51
C ARG A 128 30.06 -9.07 2.19
N TYR A 129 28.82 -8.77 1.87
CA TYR A 129 28.07 -7.69 2.50
C TYR A 129 27.87 -7.90 3.99
N LEU A 130 27.50 -9.11 4.42
CA LEU A 130 27.31 -9.46 5.83
C LEU A 130 28.63 -9.44 6.60
N ALA A 131 29.69 -10.01 6.01
CA ALA A 131 31.04 -9.99 6.62
C ALA A 131 31.57 -8.57 6.82
N GLY A 132 31.35 -7.66 5.86
CA GLY A 132 31.69 -6.24 5.99
C GLY A 132 30.92 -5.53 7.10
N ARG A 133 29.84 -6.12 7.62
CA ARG A 133 29.06 -5.64 8.78
C ARG A 133 29.35 -6.43 10.06
N GLY A 134 30.33 -7.31 10.05
CA GLY A 134 30.68 -8.16 11.21
C GLY A 134 29.67 -9.27 11.45
N ILE A 135 28.80 -9.60 10.50
CA ILE A 135 27.82 -10.68 10.61
C ILE A 135 28.38 -11.93 9.94
N GLN A 136 28.57 -12.98 10.75
CA GLN A 136 29.04 -14.26 10.23
C GLN A 136 27.87 -15.11 9.75
N LEU A 137 28.07 -15.76 8.58
CA LEU A 137 27.08 -16.65 7.95
C LEU A 137 26.83 -17.98 8.69
N LEU A 138 27.48 -18.22 9.83
CA LEU A 138 27.48 -19.50 10.56
C LEU A 138 26.10 -20.02 11.00
N SER A 139 25.05 -19.21 10.89
CA SER A 139 23.68 -19.58 11.25
C SER A 139 22.65 -18.93 10.32
N CYS A 140 22.93 -18.96 9.00
CA CYS A 140 21.99 -18.39 8.05
C CYS A 140 20.66 -19.11 8.14
N THR A 141 19.70 -18.38 8.64
CA THR A 141 18.32 -18.79 8.70
C THR A 141 17.80 -18.99 7.27
N GLN A 142 16.92 -19.95 7.08
CA GLN A 142 16.17 -20.11 5.81
C GLN A 142 15.40 -18.85 5.37
N ALA A 143 15.32 -17.87 6.27
CA ALA A 143 14.69 -16.57 6.02
C ALA A 143 15.51 -15.62 5.14
N LEU A 144 16.83 -15.87 4.94
CA LEU A 144 17.71 -15.08 4.08
C LEU A 144 18.14 -15.91 2.87
N ARG A 145 18.02 -15.32 1.67
CA ARG A 145 18.44 -15.96 0.42
C ARG A 145 19.07 -14.95 -0.53
N TYR A 146 19.81 -15.46 -1.50
CA TYR A 146 20.48 -14.69 -2.54
C TYR A 146 19.69 -14.74 -3.84
N HIS A 147 19.46 -13.58 -4.47
CA HIS A 147 18.95 -13.47 -5.83
C HIS A 147 20.06 -12.92 -6.72
N PRO A 148 20.52 -13.65 -7.76
CA PRO A 148 21.69 -13.24 -8.54
C PRO A 148 21.44 -12.01 -9.42
N SER A 149 20.19 -11.77 -9.84
CA SER A 149 19.87 -10.74 -10.84
C SER A 149 18.42 -10.25 -10.70
N LEU A 150 18.12 -9.52 -9.61
CA LEU A 150 16.78 -8.98 -9.33
C LEU A 150 16.59 -7.63 -10.02
N ASP A 151 15.42 -7.43 -10.64
CA ASP A 151 15.04 -6.15 -11.24
C ASP A 151 14.97 -5.04 -10.17
N TYR A 152 15.69 -3.95 -10.43
CA TYR A 152 15.64 -2.74 -9.59
C TYR A 152 14.78 -1.67 -10.25
N TRP A 153 13.70 -1.33 -9.56
CA TRP A 153 12.73 -0.33 -10.02
C TRP A 153 12.87 0.97 -9.24
N HIS A 154 13.02 2.09 -9.96
CA HIS A 154 13.01 3.43 -9.39
C HIS A 154 12.03 4.31 -10.15
N MET A 155 11.13 4.98 -9.46
CA MET A 155 10.06 5.84 -10.02
C MET A 155 9.27 5.19 -11.18
N GLY A 156 8.96 3.88 -11.06
CA GLY A 156 8.18 3.14 -12.05
C GLY A 156 8.97 2.70 -13.31
N ARG A 157 10.29 2.89 -13.31
CA ARG A 157 11.19 2.44 -14.38
C ARG A 157 12.11 1.36 -13.86
N CYS A 158 12.33 0.30 -14.64
CA CYS A 158 13.38 -0.67 -14.37
C CYS A 158 14.72 -0.02 -14.72
N ILE A 159 15.58 0.16 -13.72
CA ILE A 159 16.90 0.79 -13.87
C ILE A 159 17.96 -0.24 -14.27
N GLY A 160 17.77 -1.50 -13.91
CA GLY A 160 18.69 -2.59 -14.20
C GLY A 160 18.43 -3.80 -13.33
N ARG A 161 19.31 -4.78 -13.43
CA ARG A 161 19.30 -6.01 -12.63
C ARG A 161 20.53 -6.07 -11.76
N PHE A 162 20.34 -6.38 -10.50
CA PHE A 162 21.41 -6.38 -9.50
C PHE A 162 21.33 -7.61 -8.60
N PRO A 163 22.46 -8.07 -8.08
CA PRO A 163 22.48 -9.01 -6.97
C PRO A 163 21.65 -8.46 -5.81
N ALA A 164 20.94 -9.32 -5.12
CA ALA A 164 20.16 -8.87 -3.97
C ALA A 164 20.12 -9.92 -2.85
N MET A 165 20.22 -9.43 -1.63
CA MET A 165 19.84 -10.19 -0.44
C MET A 165 18.34 -10.04 -0.24
N LEU A 166 17.65 -11.16 -0.11
CA LEU A 166 16.22 -11.20 0.19
C LEU A 166 15.99 -11.76 1.59
N GLY A 167 15.20 -11.07 2.37
CA GLY A 167 14.71 -11.52 3.67
C GLY A 167 13.22 -11.78 3.60
N ALA A 168 12.78 -12.99 3.92
CA ALA A 168 11.37 -13.30 4.04
C ALA A 168 10.80 -12.68 5.31
N VAL A 169 9.69 -11.96 5.18
CA VAL A 169 8.89 -11.47 6.30
C VAL A 169 7.70 -12.42 6.42
N THR A 170 7.60 -13.10 7.56
CA THR A 170 6.53 -14.06 7.84
C THR A 170 5.61 -13.55 8.94
N ASP A 171 4.35 -13.95 8.88
CA ASP A 171 3.41 -13.80 9.98
C ASP A 171 3.66 -14.85 11.10
N PRO A 172 2.94 -14.80 12.22
CA PRO A 172 3.09 -15.79 13.29
C PRO A 172 2.75 -17.24 12.87
N SER A 173 2.02 -17.44 11.78
CA SER A 173 1.73 -18.77 11.21
C SER A 173 2.88 -19.32 10.35
N GLY A 174 3.92 -18.50 10.08
CA GLY A 174 5.02 -18.86 9.18
C GLY A 174 4.74 -18.55 7.72
N THR A 175 3.58 -17.98 7.39
CA THR A 175 3.25 -17.60 6.02
C THR A 175 4.02 -16.35 5.59
N MET A 176 4.67 -16.38 4.41
CA MET A 176 5.39 -15.21 3.89
C MET A 176 4.42 -14.11 3.48
N VAL A 177 4.47 -12.99 4.18
CA VAL A 177 3.65 -11.80 3.94
C VAL A 177 4.40 -10.68 3.23
N GLY A 178 5.72 -10.76 3.12
CA GLY A 178 6.53 -9.76 2.47
C GLY A 178 7.95 -10.22 2.17
N LEU A 179 8.66 -9.42 1.36
CA LEU A 179 10.09 -9.58 1.09
C LEU A 179 10.81 -8.27 1.36
N HIS A 180 11.81 -8.33 2.22
CA HIS A 180 12.80 -7.27 2.34
C HIS A 180 13.88 -7.46 1.28
N ARG A 181 14.22 -6.42 0.53
CA ARG A 181 15.17 -6.46 -0.58
C ARG A 181 16.33 -5.52 -0.30
N THR A 182 17.54 -6.04 -0.31
CA THR A 182 18.77 -5.24 -0.24
C THR A 182 19.56 -5.49 -1.52
N TYR A 183 19.58 -4.50 -2.41
CA TYR A 183 20.34 -4.58 -3.64
C TYR A 183 21.82 -4.35 -3.37
N LEU A 184 22.66 -5.10 -4.05
CA LEU A 184 24.10 -5.12 -3.84
C LEU A 184 24.82 -4.94 -5.18
N THR A 185 26.06 -4.51 -5.11
CA THR A 185 27.03 -4.64 -6.20
C THR A 185 27.64 -6.04 -6.20
N GLN A 186 28.32 -6.45 -7.26
CA GLN A 186 28.98 -7.76 -7.36
C GLN A 186 30.05 -7.98 -6.27
N ASP A 187 30.66 -6.91 -5.76
CA ASP A 187 31.64 -6.95 -4.69
C ASP A 187 31.00 -6.87 -3.26
N GLY A 188 29.66 -6.92 -3.18
CA GLY A 188 28.94 -6.95 -1.90
C GLY A 188 28.77 -5.59 -1.22
N ARG A 189 28.83 -4.47 -1.95
CA ARG A 189 28.48 -3.13 -1.44
C ARG A 189 27.01 -2.78 -1.74
N LYS A 190 26.43 -1.93 -0.91
CA LYS A 190 25.06 -1.42 -1.07
C LYS A 190 25.07 -0.09 -1.84
#